data_fd7332c9bc7492c6af3f12c5d76fe79c
#
_entry.id   fd7332c9bc7492c6af3f12c5d76fe79c
#
_cell.length_a   1.000
_cell.length_b   1.000
_cell.length_c   1.000
_cell.angle_alpha   90.00
_cell.angle_beta   90.00
_cell.angle_gamma   90.00
#
_symmetry.space_group_name_H-M   'P 1'
#
loop_
_entity.id
_entity.type
_entity.pdbx_description
1 polymer ?
#
loop_
_entity_poly.entity_id
_entity_poly.type
_entity_poly.pdbx_seq_one_letter_code
_entity_poly.pdbx_strand_id
1 'polypeptide(L)'
;FKTVRFDEVTLQRYGINIESFDLSELIFAVQNKKDDEPAVQAKVKRLEGYTDFTKVPEKNKYTLAKISVVIDEYIEQYHLDAITLRCWNEMETILRVCPCVLLSELNDRGIVASCEIDLCSAITMRAMNLASGKPTACLDWNNNYGEDENKVILFHCGPVAQSLMAG
;
A
#
# COMPACT_ATOMS: atom_id res chain seq x y z
N PHE A 1 6.74 5.78 -12.93
CA PHE A 1 5.97 6.51 -13.94
C PHE A 1 6.35 7.99 -13.96
N LYS A 2 6.24 8.64 -15.11
CA LYS A 2 6.56 10.08 -15.21
C LYS A 2 5.59 10.96 -14.42
N THR A 3 4.35 10.53 -14.30
CA THR A 3 3.27 11.25 -13.62
C THR A 3 3.43 11.31 -12.10
N VAL A 4 4.17 10.38 -11.50
CA VAL A 4 4.41 10.31 -10.06
C VAL A 4 5.81 10.76 -9.65
N ARG A 5 6.54 11.44 -10.55
CA ARG A 5 7.85 12.01 -10.22
C ARG A 5 7.71 13.19 -9.29
N PHE A 6 8.65 13.32 -8.37
CA PHE A 6 8.69 14.37 -7.37
C PHE A 6 10.11 14.96 -7.26
N ASP A 7 10.20 16.12 -6.67
CA ASP A 7 11.48 16.77 -6.32
C ASP A 7 11.76 16.54 -4.81
N GLU A 8 12.61 15.57 -4.55
CA GLU A 8 13.01 15.15 -3.22
C GLU A 8 13.63 16.29 -2.42
N VAL A 9 14.48 17.10 -3.06
CA VAL A 9 15.14 18.26 -2.41
C VAL A 9 14.09 19.30 -1.98
N THR A 10 13.09 19.54 -2.81
CA THR A 10 12.01 20.45 -2.45
C THR A 10 11.22 19.91 -1.26
N LEU A 11 10.89 18.63 -1.22
CA LEU A 11 10.15 18.01 -0.10
C LEU A 11 10.96 18.10 1.21
N GLN A 12 12.27 17.85 1.17
CA GLN A 12 13.15 17.99 2.33
C GLN A 12 13.18 19.41 2.89
N ARG A 13 13.13 20.44 2.03
CA ARG A 13 13.04 21.85 2.48
C ARG A 13 11.77 22.15 3.27
N TYR A 14 10.71 21.39 3.05
CA TYR A 14 9.46 21.46 3.81
C TYR A 14 9.41 20.49 5.00
N GLY A 15 10.53 19.86 5.35
CA GLY A 15 10.65 18.96 6.51
C GLY A 15 10.14 17.54 6.25
N ILE A 16 9.95 17.15 4.98
CA ILE A 16 9.55 15.80 4.60
C ILE A 16 10.82 15.02 4.24
N ASN A 17 11.23 14.12 5.10
CA ASN A 17 12.34 13.22 4.85
C ASN A 17 11.87 11.99 4.07
N ILE A 18 12.67 11.56 3.12
CA ILE A 18 12.37 10.41 2.26
C ILE A 18 13.44 9.35 2.47
N GLU A 19 12.98 8.16 2.84
CA GLU A 19 13.79 6.95 2.92
C GLU A 19 13.48 6.07 1.72
N SER A 20 14.48 5.84 0.88
CA SER A 20 14.34 5.02 -0.32
C SER A 20 14.96 3.65 -0.11
N PHE A 21 14.20 2.61 -0.38
CA PHE A 21 14.64 1.21 -0.29
C PHE A 21 14.68 0.59 -1.66
N ASP A 22 15.69 -0.23 -1.92
CA ASP A 22 15.75 -1.01 -3.15
C ASP A 22 14.71 -2.14 -3.10
N LEU A 23 13.92 -2.26 -4.17
CA LEU A 23 12.90 -3.30 -4.25
C LEU A 23 13.50 -4.71 -4.20
N SER A 24 14.75 -4.89 -4.66
CA SER A 24 15.46 -6.16 -4.58
C SER A 24 15.75 -6.57 -3.13
N GLU A 25 16.05 -5.61 -2.26
CA GLU A 25 16.24 -5.87 -0.81
C GLU A 25 14.94 -6.34 -0.17
N LEU A 26 13.83 -5.67 -0.48
CA LEU A 26 12.51 -6.10 -0.01
C LEU A 26 12.18 -7.52 -0.50
N ILE A 27 12.36 -7.79 -1.78
CA ILE A 27 12.10 -9.12 -2.35
C ILE A 27 12.97 -10.19 -1.67
N PHE A 28 14.26 -9.91 -1.47
CA PHE A 28 15.17 -10.82 -0.78
C PHE A 28 14.73 -11.07 0.68
N ALA A 29 14.37 -10.02 1.41
CA ALA A 29 13.85 -10.14 2.77
C ALA A 29 12.60 -11.04 2.82
N VAL A 30 11.65 -10.82 1.90
CA VAL A 30 10.43 -11.64 1.77
C VAL A 30 10.75 -13.10 1.48
N GLN A 31 11.70 -13.38 0.58
CA GLN A 31 12.09 -14.75 0.22
C GLN A 31 12.77 -15.49 1.38
N ASN A 32 13.45 -14.78 2.26
CA ASN A 32 14.12 -15.36 3.44
C ASN A 32 13.17 -15.62 4.61
N LYS A 33 11.97 -15.01 4.66
CA LYS A 33 10.96 -15.31 5.67
C LYS A 33 10.42 -16.73 5.51
N LYS A 34 10.25 -17.43 6.63
CA LYS A 34 9.67 -18.77 6.63
C LYS A 34 8.17 -18.71 6.90
N ASP A 35 7.46 -19.70 6.36
CA ASP A 35 5.99 -19.78 6.53
C ASP A 35 5.59 -20.02 7.99
N ASP A 36 6.41 -20.73 8.77
CA ASP A 36 6.16 -21.10 10.16
C ASP A 36 6.57 -20.01 11.17
N GLU A 37 7.12 -18.90 10.74
CA GLU A 37 7.42 -17.78 11.64
C GLU A 37 6.14 -17.23 12.31
N PRO A 38 6.15 -17.01 13.63
CA PRO A 38 4.95 -16.54 14.35
C PRO A 38 4.37 -15.25 13.79
N ALA A 39 5.22 -14.32 13.36
CA ALA A 39 4.79 -13.06 12.73
C ALA A 39 4.06 -13.29 11.40
N VAL A 40 4.57 -14.21 10.56
CA VAL A 40 3.94 -14.58 9.29
C VAL A 40 2.59 -15.25 9.53
N GLN A 41 2.52 -16.20 10.45
CA GLN A 41 1.27 -16.87 10.83
C GLN A 41 0.20 -15.89 11.36
N ALA A 42 0.62 -14.93 12.19
CA ALA A 42 -0.27 -13.88 12.68
C ALA A 42 -0.81 -12.99 11.53
N LYS A 43 0.05 -12.67 10.55
CA LYS A 43 -0.36 -11.89 9.38
C LYS A 43 -1.30 -12.65 8.45
N VAL A 44 -1.10 -13.95 8.23
CA VAL A 44 -2.06 -14.78 7.48
C VAL A 44 -3.44 -14.68 8.10
N LYS A 45 -3.56 -14.93 9.41
CA LYS A 45 -4.84 -14.84 10.13
C LYS A 45 -5.47 -13.44 10.04
N ARG A 46 -4.64 -12.40 10.13
CA ARG A 46 -5.12 -11.02 10.02
C ARG A 46 -5.69 -10.73 8.64
N LEU A 47 -4.99 -11.12 7.58
CA LEU A 47 -5.43 -10.91 6.20
C LEU A 47 -6.72 -11.69 5.87
N GLU A 48 -6.82 -12.94 6.34
CA GLU A 48 -8.03 -13.75 6.22
C GLU A 48 -9.23 -13.17 6.99
N GLY A 49 -8.98 -12.47 8.08
CA GLY A 49 -10.00 -11.71 8.82
C GLY A 49 -10.32 -10.36 8.19
N TYR A 50 -9.44 -9.84 7.33
CA TYR A 50 -9.61 -8.53 6.69
C TYR A 50 -10.50 -8.62 5.46
N THR A 51 -10.34 -9.65 4.63
CA THR A 51 -11.15 -9.84 3.42
C THR A 51 -11.23 -11.32 3.03
N ASP A 52 -12.08 -11.64 2.05
CA ASP A 52 -12.26 -13.01 1.59
C ASP A 52 -11.03 -13.56 0.84
N PHE A 53 -10.32 -14.47 1.47
CA PHE A 53 -9.16 -15.18 0.93
C PHE A 53 -9.47 -16.61 0.46
N THR A 54 -10.74 -17.03 0.43
CA THR A 54 -11.12 -18.43 0.13
C THR A 54 -10.66 -18.90 -1.26
N LYS A 55 -10.58 -17.99 -2.22
CA LYS A 55 -10.12 -18.27 -3.59
C LYS A 55 -8.63 -17.97 -3.82
N VAL A 56 -7.90 -17.49 -2.82
CA VAL A 56 -6.49 -17.18 -2.93
C VAL A 56 -5.67 -18.43 -2.66
N PRO A 57 -4.76 -18.83 -3.57
CA PRO A 57 -3.89 -19.98 -3.35
C PRO A 57 -3.07 -19.83 -2.06
N GLU A 58 -2.93 -20.92 -1.31
CA GLU A 58 -2.23 -20.91 -0.01
C GLU A 58 -0.84 -20.28 -0.09
N LYS A 59 -0.04 -20.66 -1.09
CA LYS A 59 1.28 -20.07 -1.34
C LYS A 59 1.22 -18.55 -1.44
N ASN A 60 0.20 -18.00 -2.09
CA ASN A 60 0.06 -16.56 -2.29
C ASN A 60 -0.34 -15.85 -1.00
N LYS A 61 -1.15 -16.48 -0.14
CA LYS A 61 -1.46 -15.96 1.20
C LYS A 61 -0.19 -15.78 2.03
N TYR A 62 0.66 -16.80 2.08
CA TYR A 62 1.94 -16.73 2.78
C TYR A 62 2.87 -15.68 2.18
N THR A 63 2.92 -15.58 0.86
CA THR A 63 3.72 -14.53 0.20
C THR A 63 3.25 -13.14 0.60
N LEU A 64 1.95 -12.88 0.57
CA LEU A 64 1.36 -11.61 1.02
C LEU A 64 1.67 -11.34 2.51
N ALA A 65 1.51 -12.36 3.36
CA ALA A 65 1.82 -12.23 4.78
C ALA A 65 3.29 -11.87 5.03
N LYS A 66 4.22 -12.51 4.32
CA LYS A 66 5.66 -12.20 4.40
C LYS A 66 5.97 -10.78 3.97
N ILE A 67 5.38 -10.32 2.86
CA ILE A 67 5.52 -8.93 2.40
C ILE A 67 5.02 -7.98 3.50
N SER A 68 3.86 -8.27 4.09
CA SER A 68 3.28 -7.45 5.17
C SER A 68 4.18 -7.40 6.40
N VAL A 69 4.82 -8.52 6.79
CA VAL A 69 5.78 -8.55 7.90
C VAL A 69 6.98 -7.68 7.61
N VAL A 70 7.58 -7.82 6.41
CA VAL A 70 8.76 -7.01 6.02
C VAL A 70 8.42 -5.52 5.97
N ILE A 71 7.25 -5.16 5.46
CA ILE A 71 6.81 -3.76 5.44
C ILE A 71 6.63 -3.23 6.87
N ASP A 72 6.01 -4.00 7.77
CA ASP A 72 5.86 -3.59 9.18
C ASP A 72 7.22 -3.41 9.86
N GLU A 73 8.19 -4.30 9.59
CA GLU A 73 9.56 -4.18 10.09
C GLU A 73 10.23 -2.87 9.60
N TYR A 74 10.05 -2.50 8.33
CA TYR A 74 10.58 -1.25 7.81
C TYR A 74 9.89 -0.03 8.43
N ILE A 75 8.56 -0.05 8.56
CA ILE A 75 7.80 1.03 9.20
C ILE A 75 8.30 1.26 10.63
N GLU A 76 8.49 0.20 11.40
CA GLU A 76 8.97 0.29 12.78
C GLU A 76 10.44 0.73 12.85
N GLN A 77 11.31 0.11 12.07
CA GLN A 77 12.76 0.37 12.10
C GLN A 77 13.11 1.79 11.68
N TYR A 78 12.44 2.32 10.68
CA TYR A 78 12.72 3.65 10.10
C TYR A 78 11.71 4.72 10.55
N HIS A 79 10.79 4.39 11.46
CA HIS A 79 9.77 5.31 11.98
C HIS A 79 8.97 6.01 10.86
N LEU A 80 8.51 5.25 9.88
CA LEU A 80 7.85 5.79 8.70
C LEU A 80 6.42 6.26 9.03
N ASP A 81 6.10 7.50 8.68
CA ASP A 81 4.75 8.07 8.80
C ASP A 81 3.81 7.64 7.67
N ALA A 82 4.37 7.35 6.52
CA ALA A 82 3.65 6.89 5.32
C ALA A 82 4.61 6.07 4.44
N ILE A 83 4.04 5.22 3.59
CA ILE A 83 4.81 4.46 2.62
C ILE A 83 4.22 4.57 1.23
N THR A 84 5.04 4.34 0.23
CA THR A 84 4.60 4.06 -1.13
C THR A 84 5.40 2.90 -1.71
N LEU A 85 4.74 1.99 -2.40
CA LEU A 85 5.32 0.73 -2.83
C LEU A 85 5.25 0.58 -4.35
N ARG A 86 6.38 0.22 -4.97
CA ARG A 86 6.40 -0.15 -6.39
C ARG A 86 5.80 -1.54 -6.59
N CYS A 87 4.50 -1.58 -6.95
CA CYS A 87 3.80 -2.83 -7.19
C CYS A 87 4.03 -3.40 -8.61
N TRP A 88 4.05 -2.55 -9.62
CA TRP A 88 4.24 -2.90 -11.03
C TRP A 88 5.71 -2.91 -11.41
N ASN A 89 6.17 -3.85 -12.17
CA ASN A 89 5.67 -5.19 -12.58
C ASN A 89 6.41 -6.26 -11.77
N GLU A 90 7.46 -5.85 -11.06
CA GLU A 90 8.44 -6.74 -10.45
C GLU A 90 7.82 -7.60 -9.34
N MET A 91 6.98 -7.02 -8.49
CA MET A 91 6.33 -7.81 -7.44
C MET A 91 5.36 -8.84 -8.03
N GLU A 92 4.61 -8.46 -9.06
CA GLU A 92 3.69 -9.37 -9.73
C GLU A 92 4.41 -10.48 -10.48
N THR A 93 5.55 -10.18 -11.12
CA THR A 93 6.30 -11.18 -11.89
C THR A 93 7.16 -12.07 -11.00
N ILE A 94 7.80 -11.54 -9.97
CA ILE A 94 8.74 -12.27 -9.11
C ILE A 94 8.01 -12.95 -7.96
N LEU A 95 7.17 -12.22 -7.24
CA LEU A 95 6.45 -12.73 -6.07
C LEU A 95 5.07 -13.31 -6.41
N ARG A 96 4.55 -13.07 -7.63
CA ARG A 96 3.28 -13.59 -8.13
C ARG A 96 2.07 -13.12 -7.32
N VAL A 97 2.14 -11.95 -6.71
CA VAL A 97 1.09 -11.34 -5.93
C VAL A 97 1.00 -9.84 -6.19
N CYS A 98 -0.21 -9.28 -6.03
CA CYS A 98 -0.46 -7.86 -6.02
C CYS A 98 -0.59 -7.38 -4.57
N PRO A 99 0.17 -6.38 -4.11
CA PRO A 99 0.21 -5.97 -2.70
C PRO A 99 -0.94 -5.04 -2.29
N CYS A 100 -1.89 -4.71 -3.18
CA CYS A 100 -2.93 -3.71 -2.93
C CYS A 100 -3.72 -3.99 -1.65
N VAL A 101 -4.04 -5.27 -1.35
CA VAL A 101 -4.74 -5.65 -0.12
C VAL A 101 -3.93 -5.32 1.13
N LEU A 102 -2.61 -5.42 1.08
CA LEU A 102 -1.72 -5.10 2.20
C LEU A 102 -1.71 -3.59 2.46
N LEU A 103 -1.63 -2.79 1.39
CA LEU A 103 -1.67 -1.34 1.47
C LEU A 103 -3.05 -0.85 1.94
N SER A 104 -4.13 -1.54 1.55
CA SER A 104 -5.48 -1.28 2.05
C SER A 104 -5.58 -1.53 3.56
N GLU A 105 -5.03 -2.66 4.03
CA GLU A 105 -5.00 -3.02 5.46
C GLU A 105 -4.15 -2.04 6.28
N LEU A 106 -3.03 -1.56 5.74
CA LEU A 106 -2.23 -0.52 6.37
C LEU A 106 -3.01 0.78 6.54
N ASN A 107 -3.73 1.23 5.51
CA ASN A 107 -4.56 2.42 5.59
C ASN A 107 -5.66 2.28 6.66
N ASP A 108 -6.29 1.12 6.81
CA ASP A 108 -7.27 0.85 7.87
C ASP A 108 -6.63 0.84 9.28
N ARG A 109 -5.33 0.54 9.37
CA ARG A 109 -4.55 0.67 10.62
C ARG A 109 -4.13 2.10 10.93
N GLY A 110 -4.42 3.05 10.06
CA GLY A 110 -3.98 4.45 10.17
C GLY A 110 -2.56 4.71 9.69
N ILE A 111 -1.93 3.73 9.05
CA ILE A 111 -0.62 3.87 8.40
C ILE A 111 -0.86 4.14 6.91
N VAL A 112 -0.57 5.35 6.49
CA VAL A 112 -0.84 5.73 5.09
C VAL A 112 0.05 4.95 4.13
N ALA A 113 -0.57 4.31 3.17
CA ALA A 113 0.10 3.50 2.16
C ALA A 113 -0.49 3.76 0.77
N SER A 114 0.33 4.22 -0.15
CA SER A 114 0.00 4.39 -1.57
C SER A 114 0.75 3.37 -2.43
N CYS A 115 0.40 3.26 -3.70
CA CYS A 115 1.10 2.40 -4.65
C CYS A 115 1.89 3.22 -5.69
N GLU A 116 2.58 2.51 -6.59
CA GLU A 116 3.25 3.06 -7.77
C GLU A 116 4.40 4.05 -7.47
N ILE A 117 4.90 4.08 -6.22
CA ILE A 117 5.85 5.10 -5.73
C ILE A 117 5.27 6.52 -5.89
N ASP A 118 3.96 6.66 -5.75
CA ASP A 118 3.32 7.97 -5.74
C ASP A 118 3.49 8.64 -4.36
N LEU A 119 4.63 9.28 -4.20
CA LEU A 119 4.97 9.95 -2.96
C LEU A 119 4.09 11.17 -2.69
N CYS A 120 3.69 11.90 -3.74
CA CYS A 120 2.81 13.06 -3.58
C CYS A 120 1.42 12.65 -3.10
N SER A 121 0.90 11.54 -3.60
CA SER A 121 -0.34 10.96 -3.08
C SER A 121 -0.17 10.48 -1.64
N ALA A 122 0.92 9.81 -1.28
CA ALA A 122 1.18 9.41 0.10
C ALA A 122 1.20 10.62 1.06
N ILE A 123 1.89 11.69 0.70
CA ILE A 123 1.94 12.94 1.49
C ILE A 123 0.54 13.55 1.63
N THR A 124 -0.21 13.64 0.53
CA THR A 124 -1.57 14.20 0.54
C THR A 124 -2.51 13.33 1.39
N MET A 125 -2.46 12.02 1.23
CA MET A 125 -3.23 11.08 2.04
C MET A 125 -2.88 11.21 3.53
N ARG A 126 -1.58 11.39 3.87
CA ARG A 126 -1.16 11.60 5.27
C ARG A 126 -1.72 12.89 5.84
N ALA A 127 -1.66 13.98 5.10
CA ALA A 127 -2.25 15.26 5.53
C ALA A 127 -3.76 15.13 5.79
N MET A 128 -4.49 14.48 4.88
CA MET A 128 -5.93 14.23 5.04
C MET A 128 -6.23 13.26 6.18
N ASN A 129 -5.42 12.22 6.37
CA ASN A 129 -5.55 11.28 7.49
C ASN A 129 -5.38 11.99 8.83
N LEU A 130 -4.38 12.86 8.97
CA LEU A 130 -4.16 13.66 10.17
C LEU A 130 -5.33 14.64 10.43
N ALA A 131 -5.86 15.24 9.37
CA ALA A 131 -6.96 16.19 9.50
C ALA A 131 -8.31 15.53 9.85
N SER A 132 -8.56 14.33 9.31
CA SER A 132 -9.84 13.63 9.47
C SER A 132 -9.86 12.61 10.61
N GLY A 133 -8.68 12.09 11.00
CA GLY A 133 -8.56 10.94 11.90
C GLY A 133 -9.08 9.63 11.29
N LYS A 134 -9.22 9.57 9.97
CA LYS A 134 -9.80 8.42 9.23
C LYS A 134 -8.86 7.96 8.11
N PRO A 135 -9.00 6.71 7.63
CA PRO A 135 -8.35 6.27 6.42
C PRO A 135 -8.66 7.18 5.23
N THR A 136 -7.72 7.25 4.30
CA THR A 136 -7.83 8.05 3.08
C THR A 136 -7.48 7.19 1.88
N ALA A 137 -7.91 7.60 0.68
CA ALA A 137 -7.60 6.93 -0.56
C ALA A 137 -7.19 7.93 -1.64
N CYS A 138 -6.28 7.50 -2.52
CA CYS A 138 -5.97 8.19 -3.77
C CYS A 138 -6.72 7.49 -4.89
N LEU A 139 -7.49 8.24 -5.65
CA LEU A 139 -8.30 7.73 -6.76
C LEU A 139 -8.00 8.54 -8.03
N ASP A 140 -7.98 7.87 -9.15
CA ASP A 140 -7.84 8.51 -10.44
C ASP A 140 -9.16 9.15 -10.88
N TRP A 141 -9.08 10.34 -11.44
CA TRP A 141 -10.20 10.93 -12.16
C TRP A 141 -10.33 10.21 -13.50
N ASN A 142 -11.19 9.20 -13.51
CA ASN A 142 -11.22 8.26 -14.62
C ASN A 142 -12.10 8.72 -15.78
N ASN A 143 -13.38 9.03 -15.51
CA ASN A 143 -14.34 9.26 -16.58
C ASN A 143 -15.54 10.10 -16.11
N ASN A 144 -16.32 10.60 -17.05
CA ASN A 144 -17.61 11.21 -16.78
C ASN A 144 -18.65 10.14 -16.40
N TYR A 145 -19.63 10.52 -15.62
CA TYR A 145 -20.77 9.66 -15.29
C TYR A 145 -21.90 9.90 -16.31
N GLY A 146 -21.83 9.20 -17.43
CA GLY A 146 -22.75 9.42 -18.54
C GLY A 146 -22.72 10.87 -19.04
N GLU A 147 -23.88 11.49 -19.15
CA GLU A 147 -24.03 12.89 -19.58
C GLU A 147 -24.22 13.87 -18.39
N ASP A 148 -24.09 13.41 -17.15
CA ASP A 148 -24.22 14.26 -15.96
C ASP A 148 -22.95 15.07 -15.70
N GLU A 149 -22.98 16.35 -16.00
CA GLU A 149 -21.82 17.26 -15.87
C GLU A 149 -21.35 17.47 -14.42
N ASN A 150 -22.19 17.11 -13.44
CA ASN A 150 -21.89 17.26 -12.01
C ASN A 150 -21.37 15.96 -11.36
N LYS A 151 -21.17 14.90 -12.13
CA LYS A 151 -20.69 13.60 -11.65
C LYS A 151 -19.49 13.09 -12.42
N VAL A 152 -18.64 12.41 -11.69
CA VAL A 152 -17.44 11.75 -12.25
C VAL A 152 -17.33 10.33 -11.69
N ILE A 153 -16.63 9.47 -12.42
CA ILE A 153 -16.20 8.17 -11.94
C ILE A 153 -14.78 8.33 -11.43
N LEU A 154 -14.58 8.10 -10.14
CA LEU A 154 -13.29 7.97 -9.54
C LEU A 154 -12.96 6.48 -9.43
N PHE A 155 -11.78 6.10 -9.89
CA PHE A 155 -11.34 4.70 -9.89
C PHE A 155 -9.83 4.63 -9.65
N HIS A 156 -9.40 3.60 -8.95
CA HIS A 156 -8.00 3.22 -8.87
C HIS A 156 -7.93 1.70 -8.73
N CYS A 157 -7.02 1.04 -9.46
CA CYS A 157 -6.76 -0.38 -9.27
C CYS A 157 -5.93 -0.68 -8.01
N GLY A 158 -5.56 0.35 -7.28
CA GLY A 158 -4.70 0.35 -6.12
C GLY A 158 -5.43 0.16 -4.79
N PRO A 159 -4.78 0.54 -3.70
CA PRO A 159 -5.27 0.30 -2.35
C PRO A 159 -6.41 1.26 -1.99
N VAL A 160 -7.53 0.67 -1.58
CA VAL A 160 -8.61 1.41 -0.91
C VAL A 160 -8.92 0.69 0.40
N ALA A 161 -8.89 1.41 1.51
CA ALA A 161 -9.19 0.84 2.82
C ALA A 161 -10.61 0.25 2.84
N GLN A 162 -10.78 -0.94 3.41
CA GLN A 162 -12.07 -1.63 3.44
C GLN A 162 -13.15 -0.77 4.14
N SER A 163 -12.77 -0.04 5.19
CA SER A 163 -13.67 0.85 5.93
C SER A 163 -14.21 2.03 5.09
N LEU A 164 -13.61 2.31 3.94
CA LEU A 164 -14.10 3.33 2.99
C LEU A 164 -15.03 2.76 1.91
N MET A 165 -15.15 1.44 1.83
CA MET A 165 -16.01 0.79 0.84
C MET A 165 -17.45 0.74 1.36
N ALA A 166 -18.41 0.94 0.46
CA ALA A 166 -19.81 0.68 0.78
C ALA A 166 -20.00 -0.84 0.99
N GLY A 167 -20.59 -1.20 2.13
CA GLY A 167 -20.95 -2.59 2.46
C GLY A 167 -22.13 -3.09 1.65
#